data_c49f2336760c6acf952b322b9d8126f9
#
_entry.id   c49f2336760c6acf952b322b9d8126f9
#
_cell.length_a   1.000
_cell.length_b   1.000
_cell.length_c   1.000
_cell.angle_alpha   90.00
_cell.angle_beta   90.00
_cell.angle_gamma   90.00
#
_symmetry.space_group_name_H-M   'P 1'
#
loop_
_entity.id
_entity.type
_entity.pdbx_description
1 polymer ?
#
loop_
_entity_poly.entity_id
_entity_poly.type
_entity_poly.pdbx_seq_one_letter_code
_entity_poly.pdbx_strand_id
1 'polypeptide(L)'
;LSTLILLPLVGAFGMLFVPSRYTDVIKTTILSISLIEFILSLNLWMQFDNSTAKFQFVEVYEWIDNSNIIFYLGIDGISLFFVLLTTLLIPICLLASWDAIKNNQKEYFIAFLAMEALVIAVFCVLDLILFYVFFESVLIPMFIIIGVWGSRERRIRAAYMFFLYTL
;
A
#
# COMPACT_ATOMS: atom_id res chain seq x y z
N LEU A 1 -2.00 6.63 -12.38
CA LEU A 1 -1.98 5.50 -11.45
C LEU A 1 -0.60 5.28 -10.84
N SER A 2 0.46 5.35 -11.65
CA SER A 2 1.84 5.18 -11.16
C SER A 2 2.18 6.12 -10.01
N THR A 3 1.67 7.35 -10.00
CA THR A 3 1.87 8.31 -8.90
C THR A 3 1.29 7.81 -7.60
N LEU A 4 0.08 7.22 -7.61
CA LEU A 4 -0.57 6.65 -6.42
C LEU A 4 0.21 5.45 -5.83
N ILE A 5 0.92 4.70 -6.65
CA ILE A 5 1.74 3.58 -6.19
C ILE A 5 3.11 4.07 -5.69
N LEU A 6 3.72 5.00 -6.44
CA LEU A 6 5.09 5.45 -6.16
C LEU A 6 5.19 6.40 -4.97
N LEU A 7 4.20 7.27 -4.75
CA LEU A 7 4.26 8.28 -3.69
C LEU A 7 4.40 7.64 -2.30
N PRO A 8 3.56 6.67 -1.88
CA PRO A 8 3.73 6.03 -0.58
C PRO A 8 4.99 5.14 -0.53
N LEU A 9 5.43 4.52 -1.63
CA LEU A 9 6.69 3.77 -1.67
C LEU A 9 7.90 4.67 -1.46
N VAL A 10 7.97 5.79 -2.17
CA VAL A 10 9.04 6.78 -2.01
C VAL A 10 9.01 7.38 -0.61
N GLY A 11 7.80 7.66 -0.09
CA GLY A 11 7.62 8.11 1.29
C GLY A 11 8.14 7.10 2.31
N ALA A 12 7.76 5.83 2.18
CA ALA A 12 8.22 4.75 3.06
C ALA A 12 9.75 4.60 3.00
N PHE A 13 10.32 4.59 1.79
CA PHE A 13 11.77 4.50 1.59
C PHE A 13 12.50 5.71 2.16
N GLY A 14 12.01 6.93 1.92
CA GLY A 14 12.59 8.15 2.47
C GLY A 14 12.61 8.17 4.00
N MET A 15 11.54 7.67 4.64
CA MET A 15 11.48 7.60 6.10
C MET A 15 12.42 6.57 6.70
N LEU A 16 12.92 5.59 5.95
CA LEU A 16 13.96 4.66 6.43
C LEU A 16 15.27 5.38 6.82
N PHE A 17 15.61 6.45 6.12
CA PHE A 17 16.84 7.21 6.38
C PHE A 17 16.71 8.22 7.53
N VAL A 18 15.49 8.55 7.96
CA VAL A 18 15.27 9.46 9.08
C VAL A 18 15.60 8.75 10.38
N PRO A 19 16.42 9.29 11.29
CA PRO A 19 16.73 8.67 12.57
C PRO A 19 15.50 8.48 13.44
N SER A 20 15.41 7.34 14.14
CA SER A 20 14.27 7.00 15.02
C SER A 20 14.05 7.99 16.18
N ARG A 21 15.01 8.91 16.40
CA ARG A 21 14.87 9.99 17.38
C ARG A 21 13.74 10.96 17.06
N TYR A 22 13.40 11.10 15.77
CA TYR A 22 12.35 12.03 15.29
C TYR A 22 11.02 11.32 15.01
N THR A 23 10.58 10.47 15.91
CA THR A 23 9.39 9.63 15.73
C THR A 23 8.11 10.44 15.44
N ASP A 24 7.92 11.59 16.10
CA ASP A 24 6.75 12.43 15.88
C ASP A 24 6.73 13.05 14.48
N VAL A 25 7.90 13.44 13.98
CA VAL A 25 8.05 13.94 12.60
C VAL A 25 7.73 12.83 11.60
N ILE A 26 8.24 11.61 11.85
CA ILE A 26 7.99 10.45 11.00
C ILE A 26 6.49 10.13 10.93
N LYS A 27 5.82 10.05 12.09
CA LYS A 27 4.37 9.80 12.18
C LYS A 27 3.56 10.84 11.42
N THR A 28 3.85 12.12 11.67
CA THR A 28 3.14 13.23 11.03
C THR A 28 3.36 13.24 9.52
N THR A 29 4.58 12.97 9.07
CA THR A 29 4.90 12.92 7.64
C THR A 29 4.19 11.75 6.95
N ILE A 30 4.21 10.57 7.55
CA ILE A 30 3.53 9.38 6.99
C ILE A 30 2.02 9.59 6.93
N LEU A 31 1.42 10.17 7.99
CA LEU A 31 0.00 10.52 7.97
C LEU A 31 -0.30 11.56 6.89
N SER A 32 0.55 12.55 6.70
CA SER A 32 0.37 13.55 5.65
C SER A 32 0.44 12.95 4.26
N ILE A 33 1.36 12.00 4.02
CA ILE A 33 1.46 11.29 2.75
C ILE A 33 0.19 10.49 2.49
N SER A 34 -0.29 9.71 3.46
CA SER A 34 -1.51 8.91 3.29
C SER A 34 -2.78 9.76 3.10
N LEU A 35 -2.84 10.96 3.70
CA LEU A 35 -3.93 11.91 3.45
C LEU A 35 -3.86 12.51 2.03
N ILE A 36 -2.66 12.82 1.55
CA ILE A 36 -2.45 13.26 0.16
C ILE A 36 -2.88 12.17 -0.82
N GLU A 37 -2.54 10.91 -0.54
CA GLU A 37 -2.99 9.75 -1.31
C GLU A 37 -4.51 9.67 -1.39
N PHE A 38 -5.19 9.85 -0.28
CA PHE A 38 -6.64 9.87 -0.25
C PHE A 38 -7.22 11.01 -1.11
N ILE A 39 -6.65 12.22 -1.05
CA ILE A 39 -7.08 13.35 -1.88
C ILE A 39 -6.85 13.04 -3.38
N LEU A 40 -5.72 12.44 -3.72
CA LEU A 40 -5.41 12.03 -5.10
C LEU A 40 -6.38 10.96 -5.60
N SER A 41 -6.75 9.99 -4.76
CA SER A 41 -7.73 8.96 -5.12
C SER A 41 -9.14 9.55 -5.32
N LEU A 42 -9.53 10.56 -4.53
CA LEU A 42 -10.78 11.29 -4.75
C LEU A 42 -10.77 12.04 -6.09
N ASN A 43 -9.64 12.65 -6.46
CA ASN A 43 -9.50 13.30 -7.77
C ASN A 43 -9.62 12.28 -8.91
N LEU A 44 -9.06 11.09 -8.74
CA LEU A 44 -9.22 9.99 -9.69
C LEU A 44 -10.69 9.61 -9.86
N TRP A 45 -11.45 9.53 -8.76
CA TRP A 45 -12.89 9.25 -8.80
C TRP A 45 -13.69 10.34 -9.51
N MET A 46 -13.36 11.62 -9.31
CA MET A 46 -14.04 12.72 -10.00
C MET A 46 -13.82 12.73 -11.53
N GLN A 47 -12.69 12.20 -11.98
CA GLN A 47 -12.33 12.12 -13.40
C GLN A 47 -12.78 10.81 -14.06
N PHE A 48 -13.32 9.86 -13.28
CA PHE A 48 -13.75 8.56 -13.79
C PHE A 48 -15.02 8.68 -14.62
N ASP A 49 -15.01 8.14 -15.85
CA ASP A 49 -16.15 8.12 -16.76
C ASP A 49 -17.00 6.87 -16.56
N ASN A 50 -18.20 7.03 -16.02
CA ASN A 50 -19.15 5.95 -15.77
C ASN A 50 -19.87 5.45 -17.05
N SER A 51 -19.65 6.07 -18.19
CA SER A 51 -20.33 5.71 -19.45
C SER A 51 -19.67 4.54 -20.18
N THR A 52 -18.43 4.20 -19.83
CA THR A 52 -17.64 3.18 -20.53
C THR A 52 -17.32 1.99 -19.61
N ALA A 53 -17.41 0.77 -20.20
CA ALA A 53 -17.01 -0.47 -19.52
C ALA A 53 -15.51 -0.82 -19.71
N LYS A 54 -14.73 0.09 -20.28
CA LYS A 54 -13.31 -0.12 -20.55
C LYS A 54 -12.48 0.28 -19.33
N PHE A 55 -11.28 -0.33 -19.19
CA PHE A 55 -10.29 0.14 -18.24
C PHE A 55 -9.89 1.58 -18.52
N GLN A 56 -9.78 2.39 -17.49
CA GLN A 56 -9.45 3.81 -17.57
C GLN A 56 -8.11 4.09 -16.89
N PHE A 57 -7.54 5.26 -17.17
CA PHE A 57 -6.23 5.68 -16.71
C PHE A 57 -5.13 4.66 -17.02
N VAL A 58 -5.24 4.06 -18.19
CA VAL A 58 -4.33 3.00 -18.63
C VAL A 58 -2.93 3.55 -18.82
N GLU A 59 -1.96 2.93 -18.15
CA GLU A 59 -0.53 3.21 -18.27
C GLU A 59 0.19 1.92 -18.64
N VAL A 60 1.00 1.97 -19.70
CA VAL A 60 1.74 0.81 -20.21
C VAL A 60 3.21 1.16 -20.26
N TYR A 61 4.02 0.39 -19.56
CA TYR A 61 5.48 0.52 -19.57
C TYR A 61 6.10 -0.84 -19.90
N GLU A 62 6.88 -0.92 -20.97
CA GLU A 62 7.67 -2.09 -21.29
C GLU A 62 8.85 -2.17 -20.31
N TRP A 63 8.85 -3.20 -19.45
CA TRP A 63 9.89 -3.34 -18.43
C TRP A 63 11.10 -4.15 -18.91
N ILE A 64 10.87 -5.20 -19.69
CA ILE A 64 11.92 -6.08 -20.18
C ILE A 64 11.75 -6.28 -21.68
N ASP A 65 12.71 -5.80 -22.47
CA ASP A 65 12.76 -6.02 -23.90
C ASP A 65 12.71 -7.53 -24.21
N ASN A 66 11.87 -7.92 -25.17
CA ASN A 66 11.65 -9.31 -25.60
C ASN A 66 10.98 -10.24 -24.55
N SER A 67 10.46 -9.72 -23.45
CA SER A 67 9.61 -10.50 -22.54
C SER A 67 8.14 -10.09 -22.71
N ASN A 68 7.23 -11.02 -22.45
CA ASN A 68 5.79 -10.73 -22.41
C ASN A 68 5.36 -10.09 -21.07
N ILE A 69 6.31 -9.57 -20.26
CA ILE A 69 6.02 -8.93 -18.98
C ILE A 69 5.96 -7.42 -19.21
N ILE A 70 4.75 -6.89 -19.18
CA ILE A 70 4.46 -5.48 -19.39
C ILE A 70 3.91 -4.90 -18.09
N PHE A 71 4.47 -3.80 -17.65
CA PHE A 71 3.91 -3.07 -16.52
C PHE A 71 2.64 -2.35 -17.00
N TYR A 72 1.52 -3.05 -16.87
CA TYR A 72 0.23 -2.64 -17.39
C TYR A 72 -0.69 -2.29 -16.23
N LEU A 73 -0.99 -1.00 -16.09
CA LEU A 73 -1.90 -0.47 -15.08
C LEU A 73 -3.20 0.00 -15.72
N GLY A 74 -4.29 -0.16 -15.00
CA GLY A 74 -5.59 0.37 -15.36
C GLY A 74 -6.60 0.10 -14.25
N ILE A 75 -7.66 0.85 -14.21
CA ILE A 75 -8.75 0.66 -13.24
C ILE A 75 -10.09 0.54 -13.93
N ASP A 76 -10.94 -0.26 -13.35
CA ASP A 76 -12.38 -0.34 -13.65
C ASP A 76 -13.20 0.27 -12.50
N GLY A 77 -14.51 0.29 -12.64
CA GLY A 77 -15.41 0.84 -11.62
C GLY A 77 -15.33 0.12 -10.28
N ILE A 78 -14.98 -1.17 -10.26
CA ILE A 78 -14.84 -1.95 -9.03
C ILE A 78 -13.50 -1.64 -8.37
N SER A 79 -12.40 -1.71 -9.11
CA SER A 79 -11.04 -1.41 -8.62
C SER A 79 -10.92 0.00 -8.06
N LEU A 80 -11.60 0.98 -8.67
CA LEU A 80 -11.65 2.36 -8.20
C LEU A 80 -12.13 2.45 -6.75
N PHE A 81 -13.22 1.77 -6.41
CA PHE A 81 -13.76 1.79 -5.06
C PHE A 81 -12.85 1.08 -4.05
N PHE A 82 -12.14 0.03 -4.45
CA PHE A 82 -11.15 -0.62 -3.60
C PHE A 82 -9.92 0.27 -3.36
N VAL A 83 -9.47 1.01 -4.37
CA VAL A 83 -8.41 2.01 -4.21
C VAL A 83 -8.85 3.11 -3.24
N LEU A 84 -10.07 3.67 -3.42
CA LEU A 84 -10.63 4.68 -2.51
C LEU A 84 -10.75 4.16 -1.07
N LEU A 85 -11.22 2.93 -0.91
CA LEU A 85 -11.36 2.29 0.40
C LEU A 85 -9.98 2.13 1.07
N THR A 86 -8.98 1.69 0.33
CA THR A 86 -7.61 1.51 0.84
C THR A 86 -7.03 2.84 1.31
N THR A 87 -7.07 3.87 0.46
CA THR A 87 -6.53 5.20 0.79
C THR A 87 -7.30 5.90 1.91
N LEU A 88 -8.57 5.55 2.15
CA LEU A 88 -9.35 6.02 3.29
C LEU A 88 -8.98 5.28 4.58
N LEU A 89 -8.86 3.96 4.52
CA LEU A 89 -8.65 3.12 5.71
C LEU A 89 -7.26 3.31 6.32
N ILE A 90 -6.22 3.49 5.52
CA ILE A 90 -4.85 3.60 6.02
C ILE A 90 -4.66 4.81 6.95
N PRO A 91 -5.07 6.05 6.61
CA PRO A 91 -5.00 7.18 7.54
C PRO A 91 -5.75 6.91 8.86
N ILE A 92 -6.92 6.27 8.78
CA ILE A 92 -7.73 5.91 9.95
C ILE A 92 -6.97 4.91 10.83
N CYS A 93 -6.37 3.88 10.24
CA CYS A 93 -5.57 2.90 10.97
C CYS A 93 -4.33 3.53 11.62
N LEU A 94 -3.65 4.45 10.92
CA LEU A 94 -2.51 5.19 11.46
C LEU A 94 -2.91 6.05 12.66
N LEU A 95 -4.05 6.75 12.58
CA LEU A 95 -4.58 7.53 13.69
C LEU A 95 -5.02 6.66 14.87
N ALA A 96 -5.69 5.55 14.62
CA ALA A 96 -6.11 4.62 15.65
C ALA A 96 -4.93 4.00 16.40
N SER A 97 -3.81 3.81 15.71
CA SER A 97 -2.58 3.22 16.27
C SER A 97 -1.63 4.25 16.88
N TRP A 98 -1.98 5.55 16.84
CA TRP A 98 -1.07 6.65 17.15
C TRP A 98 -0.42 6.55 18.53
N ASP A 99 -1.20 6.24 19.55
CA ASP A 99 -0.76 6.11 20.95
C ASP A 99 -0.66 4.64 21.41
N ALA A 100 -1.27 3.72 20.66
CA ALA A 100 -1.29 2.30 21.01
C ALA A 100 0.08 1.64 20.84
N ILE A 101 0.83 2.05 19.83
CA ILE A 101 2.15 1.51 19.50
C ILE A 101 3.23 2.33 20.23
N LYS A 102 3.96 1.68 21.16
CA LYS A 102 5.02 2.31 21.97
C LYS A 102 6.43 1.89 21.55
N ASN A 103 6.57 0.70 20.99
CA ASN A 103 7.86 0.14 20.59
C ASN A 103 7.98 0.10 19.07
N ASN A 104 9.16 0.43 18.52
CA ASN A 104 9.48 0.38 17.11
C ASN A 104 8.43 1.12 16.25
N GLN A 105 8.03 2.30 16.69
CA GLN A 105 6.99 3.10 16.04
C GLN A 105 7.33 3.43 14.59
N LYS A 106 8.58 3.81 14.32
CA LYS A 106 9.06 4.14 12.98
C LYS A 106 8.78 3.00 12.00
N GLU A 107 9.19 1.80 12.34
CA GLU A 107 9.06 0.61 11.49
C GLU A 107 7.59 0.26 11.25
N TYR A 108 6.74 0.44 12.26
CA TYR A 108 5.30 0.21 12.17
C TYR A 108 4.65 1.14 11.13
N PHE A 109 4.88 2.44 11.26
CA PHE A 109 4.29 3.43 10.36
C PHE A 109 4.82 3.29 8.92
N ILE A 110 6.11 2.98 8.75
CA ILE A 110 6.69 2.70 7.43
C ILE A 110 6.08 1.44 6.81
N ALA A 111 5.87 0.37 7.60
CA ALA A 111 5.26 -0.87 7.10
C ALA A 111 3.82 -0.64 6.62
N PHE A 112 3.04 0.19 7.34
CA PHE A 112 1.69 0.56 6.89
C PHE A 112 1.69 1.36 5.59
N LEU A 113 2.60 2.33 5.44
CA LEU A 113 2.71 3.11 4.21
C LEU A 113 3.17 2.25 3.01
N ALA A 114 4.12 1.34 3.24
CA ALA A 114 4.52 0.37 2.21
C ALA A 114 3.37 -0.58 1.84
N MET A 115 2.59 -1.04 2.81
CA MET A 115 1.41 -1.87 2.57
C MET A 115 0.35 -1.12 1.75
N GLU A 116 0.11 0.16 2.02
CA GLU A 116 -0.80 1.01 1.23
C GLU A 116 -0.44 0.97 -0.26
N ALA A 117 0.82 1.25 -0.58
CA ALA A 117 1.33 1.24 -1.94
C ALA A 117 1.12 -0.11 -2.65
N LEU A 118 1.47 -1.21 -1.96
CA LEU A 118 1.36 -2.55 -2.52
C LEU A 118 -0.09 -2.96 -2.75
N VAL A 119 -1.01 -2.64 -1.84
CA VAL A 119 -2.44 -2.92 -1.99
C VAL A 119 -3.04 -2.11 -3.14
N ILE A 120 -2.69 -0.83 -3.28
CA ILE A 120 -3.11 -0.03 -4.43
C ILE A 120 -2.59 -0.65 -5.74
N ALA A 121 -1.33 -1.08 -5.76
CA ALA A 121 -0.75 -1.75 -6.93
C ALA A 121 -1.52 -3.03 -7.31
N VAL A 122 -1.90 -3.87 -6.33
CA VAL A 122 -2.71 -5.07 -6.56
C VAL A 122 -4.04 -4.75 -7.28
N PHE A 123 -4.70 -3.65 -6.91
CA PHE A 123 -5.97 -3.26 -7.52
C PHE A 123 -5.82 -2.55 -8.88
N CYS A 124 -4.64 -2.04 -9.20
CA CYS A 124 -4.38 -1.29 -10.44
C CYS A 124 -3.71 -2.12 -11.53
N VAL A 125 -3.05 -3.22 -11.19
CA VAL A 125 -2.30 -4.03 -12.16
C VAL A 125 -3.23 -4.92 -12.97
N LEU A 126 -3.05 -4.90 -14.30
CA LEU A 126 -3.80 -5.71 -15.27
C LEU A 126 -3.01 -6.91 -15.80
N ASP A 127 -1.69 -6.98 -15.54
CA ASP A 127 -0.85 -8.13 -15.88
C ASP A 127 -0.89 -9.17 -14.76
N LEU A 128 -1.10 -10.45 -15.13
CA LEU A 128 -1.25 -11.54 -14.17
C LEU A 128 0.04 -11.82 -13.37
N ILE A 129 1.20 -11.70 -14.00
CA ILE A 129 2.49 -11.96 -13.34
C ILE A 129 2.77 -10.87 -12.31
N LEU A 130 2.57 -9.61 -12.71
CA LEU A 130 2.74 -8.47 -11.81
C LEU A 130 1.70 -8.47 -10.69
N PHE A 131 0.47 -8.86 -10.98
CA PHE A 131 -0.56 -9.05 -9.96
C PHE A 131 -0.09 -10.03 -8.89
N TYR A 132 0.42 -11.19 -9.30
CA TYR A 132 0.95 -12.19 -8.38
C TYR A 132 2.12 -11.65 -7.55
N VAL A 133 3.08 -10.97 -8.19
CA VAL A 133 4.23 -10.38 -7.51
C VAL A 133 3.80 -9.35 -6.45
N PHE A 134 2.87 -8.44 -6.77
CA PHE A 134 2.40 -7.45 -5.81
C PHE A 134 1.56 -8.09 -4.71
N PHE A 135 0.69 -9.05 -5.04
CA PHE A 135 -0.11 -9.79 -4.07
C PHE A 135 0.77 -10.51 -3.04
N GLU A 136 1.79 -11.23 -3.48
CA GLU A 136 2.78 -11.86 -2.59
C GLU A 136 3.58 -10.82 -1.77
N SER A 137 3.91 -9.69 -2.38
CA SER A 137 4.67 -8.63 -1.70
C SER A 137 3.90 -8.00 -0.55
N VAL A 138 2.57 -7.92 -0.61
CA VAL A 138 1.73 -7.43 0.50
C VAL A 138 1.88 -8.29 1.75
N LEU A 139 2.16 -9.58 1.60
CA LEU A 139 2.33 -10.49 2.73
C LEU A 139 3.52 -10.12 3.62
N ILE A 140 4.57 -9.53 3.05
CA ILE A 140 5.79 -9.17 3.78
C ILE A 140 5.50 -8.13 4.87
N PRO A 141 4.96 -6.93 4.57
CA PRO A 141 4.64 -5.96 5.61
C PRO A 141 3.58 -6.47 6.59
N MET A 142 2.57 -7.24 6.12
CA MET A 142 1.57 -7.83 7.02
C MET A 142 2.18 -8.85 7.97
N PHE A 143 3.08 -9.71 7.50
CA PHE A 143 3.81 -10.66 8.35
C PHE A 143 4.59 -9.92 9.45
N ILE A 144 5.30 -8.84 9.08
CA ILE A 144 6.07 -8.02 10.01
C ILE A 144 5.13 -7.36 11.03
N ILE A 145 4.04 -6.75 10.60
CA ILE A 145 3.07 -6.08 11.48
C ILE A 145 2.49 -7.06 12.51
N ILE A 146 2.04 -8.23 12.07
CA ILE A 146 1.47 -9.25 12.95
C ILE A 146 2.55 -9.81 13.90
N GLY A 147 3.74 -10.11 13.38
CA GLY A 147 4.81 -10.76 14.15
C GLY A 147 5.45 -9.86 15.19
N VAL A 148 5.55 -8.55 14.94
CA VAL A 148 6.21 -7.61 15.85
C VAL A 148 5.21 -6.97 16.82
N TRP A 149 4.04 -6.51 16.34
CA TRP A 149 3.07 -5.74 17.12
C TRP A 149 1.79 -6.50 17.47
N GLY A 150 1.64 -7.74 17.03
CA GLY A 150 0.51 -8.59 17.39
C GLY A 150 0.47 -8.93 18.89
N SER A 151 -0.59 -9.62 19.32
CA SER A 151 -0.76 -10.06 20.72
C SER A 151 0.41 -10.92 21.21
N ARG A 152 0.99 -10.56 22.35
CA ARG A 152 2.27 -11.10 22.87
C ARG A 152 2.34 -12.63 22.92
N GLU A 153 1.26 -13.30 23.27
CA GLU A 153 1.28 -14.75 23.53
C GLU A 153 1.33 -15.60 22.24
N ARG A 154 0.74 -15.15 21.12
CA ARG A 154 0.56 -15.95 19.93
C ARG A 154 1.00 -15.29 18.63
N ARG A 155 1.57 -14.09 18.67
CA ARG A 155 1.90 -13.28 17.49
C ARG A 155 2.76 -14.00 16.46
N ILE A 156 3.82 -14.69 16.91
CA ILE A 156 4.74 -15.40 16.02
C ILE A 156 4.01 -16.55 15.31
N ARG A 157 3.26 -17.35 16.06
CA ARG A 157 2.47 -18.45 15.49
C ARG A 157 1.40 -17.93 14.53
N ALA A 158 0.72 -16.83 14.90
CA ALA A 158 -0.28 -16.20 14.05
C ALA A 158 0.31 -15.66 12.74
N ALA A 159 1.49 -15.01 12.80
CA ALA A 159 2.20 -14.53 11.62
C ALA A 159 2.59 -15.67 10.66
N TYR A 160 3.15 -16.75 11.20
CA TYR A 160 3.47 -17.93 10.39
C TYR A 160 2.23 -18.61 9.80
N MET A 161 1.16 -18.75 10.57
CA MET A 161 -0.08 -19.32 10.06
C MET A 161 -0.69 -18.45 8.96
N PHE A 162 -0.73 -17.13 9.17
CA PHE A 162 -1.18 -16.17 8.16
C PHE A 162 -0.39 -16.32 6.86
N PHE A 163 0.94 -16.30 6.96
CA PHE A 163 1.83 -16.42 5.80
C PHE A 163 1.63 -17.75 5.06
N LEU A 164 1.61 -18.88 5.78
CA LEU A 164 1.45 -20.22 5.18
C LEU A 164 0.08 -20.44 4.52
N TYR A 165 -0.99 -19.87 5.11
CA TYR A 165 -2.33 -20.02 4.55
C TYR A 165 -2.57 -19.12 3.33
N THR A 166 -1.88 -18.00 3.24
CA THR A 166 -2.07 -17.02 2.16
C THR A 166 -1.17 -17.33 0.97
N LEU A 167 0.02 -17.89 1.21
CA LEU A 167 0.98 -18.31 0.19
C LEU A 167 0.50 -19.57 -0.52
#